data_2588499e4edf08d2e09f3762199e34fe
#
_entry.id   2588499e4edf08d2e09f3762199e34fe
#
_cell.length_a   1.000
_cell.length_b   1.000
_cell.length_c   1.000
_cell.angle_alpha   90.00
_cell.angle_beta   90.00
_cell.angle_gamma   90.00
#
_symmetry.space_group_name_H-M   'P 1'
#
loop_
_entity.id
_entity.type
_entity.pdbx_description
1 polymer ?
#
loop_
_entity_poly.entity_id
_entity_poly.type
_entity_poly.pdbx_seq_one_letter_code
_entity_poly.pdbx_strand_id
1 'polypeptide(L)'
;FGADLSKFVREGNTRGLFKDRAVVSLLTGEPEYLDPLRDEAPEGWIVTGYPWYSLKTAEHDKFLLAYQKKWKEYPRLGSIVGYASLMSVAAAIKKAGSTDTEKWRASQSTFR
;
A
#
# COMPACT_ATOMS: atom_id res chain seq x y z
N PHE A 1 2.63 15.16 -5.53
CA PHE A 1 1.90 13.91 -5.52
C PHE A 1 1.74 13.43 -6.97
N GLY A 2 1.68 12.12 -7.22
CA GLY A 2 1.51 11.62 -8.58
C GLY A 2 2.68 11.96 -9.50
N ALA A 3 2.40 12.65 -10.61
CA ALA A 3 3.37 13.03 -11.62
C ALA A 3 4.52 13.90 -11.07
N ASP A 4 4.26 14.71 -10.04
CA ASP A 4 5.27 15.57 -9.43
C ASP A 4 6.35 14.74 -8.73
N LEU A 5 5.97 13.65 -8.04
CA LEU A 5 6.94 12.75 -7.41
C LEU A 5 7.80 12.05 -8.47
N SER A 6 7.18 11.53 -9.53
CA SER A 6 7.92 10.89 -10.63
C SER A 6 8.89 11.87 -11.29
N LYS A 7 8.46 13.12 -11.51
CA LYS A 7 9.32 14.18 -12.05
C LYS A 7 10.47 14.51 -11.10
N PHE A 8 10.19 14.63 -9.81
CA PHE A 8 11.22 14.87 -8.79
C PHE A 8 12.28 13.77 -8.76
N VAL A 9 11.86 12.50 -8.83
CA VAL A 9 12.78 11.36 -8.87
C VAL A 9 13.67 11.42 -10.11
N ARG A 10 13.11 11.64 -11.30
CA ARG A 10 13.85 11.72 -12.56
C ARG A 10 14.86 12.88 -12.56
N GLU A 11 14.39 14.07 -12.21
CA GLU A 11 15.25 15.26 -12.14
C GLU A 11 16.33 15.11 -11.07
N GLY A 12 15.98 14.54 -9.91
CA GLY A 12 16.93 14.28 -8.83
C GLY A 12 18.01 13.28 -9.23
N ASN A 13 17.64 12.19 -9.91
CA ASN A 13 18.58 11.21 -10.44
C ASN A 13 19.53 11.86 -11.46
N THR A 14 18.98 12.61 -12.43
CA THR A 14 19.78 13.31 -13.46
C THR A 14 20.79 14.27 -12.86
N ARG A 15 20.43 14.94 -11.77
CA ARG A 15 21.30 15.92 -11.08
C ARG A 15 22.17 15.29 -9.98
N GLY A 16 22.10 13.97 -9.79
CA GLY A 16 22.86 13.30 -8.73
C GLY A 16 22.42 13.68 -7.30
N LEU A 17 21.20 14.20 -7.14
CA LEU A 17 20.69 14.67 -5.85
C LEU A 17 20.73 13.58 -4.76
N PHE A 18 20.51 12.33 -5.16
CA PHE A 18 20.41 11.20 -4.24
C PHE A 18 21.71 10.43 -4.07
N LYS A 19 22.76 10.81 -4.82
CA LYS A 19 24.06 10.15 -4.77
C LYS A 19 24.66 10.28 -3.37
N ASP A 20 25.18 9.17 -2.84
CA ASP A 20 25.83 9.07 -1.53
C ASP A 20 24.95 9.54 -0.36
N ARG A 21 23.63 9.38 -0.48
CA ARG A 21 22.65 9.78 0.53
C ARG A 21 21.70 8.64 0.85
N ALA A 22 21.37 8.49 2.14
CA ALA A 22 20.22 7.72 2.55
C ALA A 22 18.92 8.50 2.24
N VAL A 23 18.04 7.91 1.47
CA VAL A 23 16.76 8.54 1.10
C VAL A 23 15.61 7.76 1.72
N VAL A 24 14.73 8.47 2.40
CA VAL A 24 13.49 7.91 2.94
C VAL A 24 12.31 8.56 2.24
N SER A 25 11.42 7.75 1.70
CA SER A 25 10.21 8.23 1.02
C SER A 25 9.00 7.38 1.39
N LEU A 26 7.94 8.01 1.84
CA LEU A 26 6.72 7.33 2.26
C LEU A 26 5.81 6.88 1.10
N LEU A 27 6.11 7.25 -0.14
CA LEU A 27 5.22 6.97 -1.28
C LEU A 27 5.89 6.25 -2.44
N THR A 28 7.21 6.36 -2.57
CA THR A 28 7.92 5.90 -3.78
C THR A 28 7.96 4.37 -3.93
N GLY A 29 7.61 3.62 -2.89
CA GLY A 29 7.50 2.16 -2.94
C GLY A 29 6.13 1.63 -3.40
N GLU A 30 5.22 2.49 -3.77
CA GLU A 30 3.89 2.09 -4.22
C GLU A 30 3.87 1.76 -5.72
N PRO A 31 3.08 0.76 -6.16
CA PRO A 31 2.99 0.40 -7.58
C PRO A 31 2.63 1.58 -8.48
N GLU A 32 1.83 2.52 -7.99
CA GLU A 32 1.42 3.73 -8.69
C GLU A 32 2.59 4.62 -9.12
N TYR A 33 3.74 4.51 -8.42
CA TYR A 33 4.98 5.24 -8.74
C TYR A 33 6.02 4.37 -9.41
N LEU A 34 6.14 3.11 -8.99
CA LEU A 34 7.12 2.19 -9.55
C LEU A 34 6.80 1.84 -11.00
N ASP A 35 5.52 1.64 -11.34
CA ASP A 35 5.11 1.29 -12.69
C ASP A 35 5.50 2.34 -13.74
N PRO A 36 5.23 3.65 -13.54
CA PRO A 36 5.65 4.68 -14.49
C PRO A 36 7.16 4.93 -14.51
N LEU A 37 7.87 4.66 -13.40
CA LEU A 37 9.31 4.87 -13.31
C LEU A 37 10.10 3.74 -13.96
N ARG A 38 9.60 2.50 -13.92
CA ARG A 38 10.27 1.32 -14.49
C ARG A 38 11.74 1.25 -14.07
N ASP A 39 12.65 1.23 -15.04
CA ASP A 39 14.10 1.16 -14.82
C ASP A 39 14.70 2.46 -14.21
N GLU A 40 13.91 3.53 -14.16
CA GLU A 40 14.28 4.77 -13.49
C GLU A 40 13.93 4.76 -11.99
N ALA A 41 13.28 3.69 -11.49
CA ALA A 41 12.95 3.57 -10.08
C ALA A 41 14.24 3.56 -9.25
N PRO A 42 14.33 4.39 -8.20
CA PRO A 42 15.56 4.49 -7.43
C PRO A 42 15.79 3.22 -6.60
N GLU A 43 17.03 2.76 -6.60
CA GLU A 43 17.46 1.62 -5.78
C GLU A 43 18.03 2.10 -4.44
N GLY A 44 17.92 1.25 -3.41
CA GLY A 44 18.50 1.50 -2.08
C GLY A 44 17.74 2.52 -1.22
N TRP A 45 16.60 3.02 -1.68
CA TRP A 45 15.75 3.89 -0.88
C TRP A 45 14.96 3.11 0.17
N ILE A 46 14.75 3.73 1.32
CA ILE A 46 13.84 3.21 2.36
C ILE A 46 12.46 3.77 2.07
N VAL A 47 11.53 2.90 1.71
CA VAL A 47 10.20 3.32 1.24
C VAL A 47 9.09 2.56 1.96
N THR A 48 7.91 3.16 2.05
CA THR A 48 6.67 2.43 2.27
C THR A 48 5.97 2.16 0.94
N GLY A 49 5.17 1.12 0.88
CA GLY A 49 4.46 0.77 -0.33
C GLY A 49 3.67 -0.53 -0.19
N TYR A 50 3.14 -0.99 -1.30
CA TYR A 50 2.41 -2.24 -1.38
C TYR A 50 3.14 -3.25 -2.28
N PRO A 51 4.07 -4.05 -1.72
CA PRO A 51 4.82 -5.05 -2.48
C PRO A 51 3.97 -6.31 -2.72
N TRP A 52 2.89 -6.18 -3.48
CA TRP A 52 1.89 -7.22 -3.73
C TRP A 52 2.50 -8.55 -4.22
N TYR A 53 3.61 -8.49 -4.94
CA TYR A 53 4.33 -9.63 -5.50
C TYR A 53 5.12 -10.43 -4.45
N SER A 54 5.43 -9.85 -3.30
CA SER A 54 6.24 -10.48 -2.24
C SER A 54 5.44 -10.88 -1.00
N LEU A 55 4.22 -10.38 -0.85
CA LEU A 55 3.34 -10.78 0.25
C LEU A 55 2.82 -12.20 0.04
N LYS A 56 3.12 -13.10 1.00
CA LYS A 56 2.80 -14.53 0.92
C LYS A 56 1.96 -14.97 2.12
N THR A 57 0.78 -14.38 2.25
CA THR A 57 -0.23 -14.80 3.24
C THR A 57 -1.48 -15.32 2.51
N ALA A 58 -2.16 -16.29 3.10
CA ALA A 58 -3.35 -16.90 2.51
C ALA A 58 -4.47 -15.87 2.26
N GLU A 59 -4.61 -14.89 3.14
CA GLU A 59 -5.58 -13.80 3.01
C GLU A 59 -5.23 -12.89 1.84
N HIS A 60 -3.95 -12.53 1.70
CA HIS A 60 -3.50 -11.70 0.60
C HIS A 60 -3.61 -12.43 -0.75
N ASP A 61 -3.21 -13.70 -0.82
CA ASP A 61 -3.32 -14.51 -2.03
C ASP A 61 -4.77 -14.63 -2.50
N LYS A 62 -5.71 -14.84 -1.57
CA LYS A 62 -7.14 -14.87 -1.86
C LYS A 62 -7.64 -13.54 -2.44
N PHE A 63 -7.24 -12.42 -1.83
CA PHE A 63 -7.57 -11.08 -2.32
C PHE A 63 -6.97 -10.84 -3.72
N LEU A 64 -5.68 -11.11 -3.90
CA LEU A 64 -4.95 -10.92 -5.15
C LEU A 64 -5.59 -11.69 -6.31
N LEU A 65 -5.86 -12.99 -6.11
CA LEU A 65 -6.50 -13.84 -7.11
C LEU A 65 -7.91 -13.35 -7.48
N ALA A 66 -8.71 -12.96 -6.49
CA ALA A 66 -10.05 -12.42 -6.72
C ALA A 66 -10.00 -11.10 -7.50
N TYR A 67 -9.06 -10.22 -7.14
CA TYR A 67 -8.86 -8.94 -7.82
C TYR A 67 -8.45 -9.15 -9.28
N GLN A 68 -7.43 -9.96 -9.52
CA GLN A 68 -6.92 -10.26 -10.87
C GLN A 68 -7.97 -10.95 -11.75
N LYS A 69 -8.77 -11.85 -11.18
CA LYS A 69 -9.87 -12.49 -11.92
C LYS A 69 -10.89 -11.48 -12.41
N LYS A 70 -11.21 -10.47 -11.58
CA LYS A 70 -12.24 -9.48 -11.88
C LYS A 70 -11.73 -8.36 -12.80
N TRP A 71 -10.56 -7.83 -12.49
CA TRP A 71 -10.06 -6.61 -13.14
C TRP A 71 -9.00 -6.85 -14.20
N LYS A 72 -8.44 -8.08 -14.29
CA LYS A 72 -7.38 -8.48 -15.22
C LYS A 72 -6.06 -7.70 -15.05
N GLU A 73 -5.89 -7.10 -13.88
CA GLU A 73 -4.68 -6.39 -13.46
C GLU A 73 -4.38 -6.68 -11.97
N TYR A 74 -3.22 -6.28 -11.49
CA TYR A 74 -2.89 -6.41 -10.07
C TYR A 74 -3.43 -5.22 -9.27
N PRO A 75 -3.74 -5.43 -7.96
CA PRO A 75 -4.21 -4.36 -7.09
C PRO A 75 -3.09 -3.37 -6.78
N ARG A 76 -3.46 -2.11 -6.63
CA ARG A 76 -2.58 -1.04 -6.16
C ARG A 76 -2.88 -0.68 -4.71
N LEU A 77 -2.15 0.28 -4.15
CA LEU A 77 -2.30 0.63 -2.73
C LEU A 77 -3.75 0.96 -2.35
N GLY A 78 -4.44 1.79 -3.13
CA GLY A 78 -5.83 2.13 -2.86
C GLY A 78 -6.76 0.91 -2.78
N SER A 79 -6.50 -0.11 -3.60
CA SER A 79 -7.29 -1.34 -3.63
C SER A 79 -7.13 -2.16 -2.35
N ILE A 80 -5.88 -2.35 -1.88
CA ILE A 80 -5.61 -3.12 -0.65
C ILE A 80 -6.06 -2.35 0.60
N VAL A 81 -5.88 -1.04 0.62
CA VAL A 81 -6.34 -0.19 1.74
C VAL A 81 -7.86 -0.24 1.87
N GLY A 82 -8.60 -0.12 0.75
CA GLY A 82 -10.04 -0.26 0.74
C GLY A 82 -10.52 -1.63 1.22
N TYR A 83 -9.89 -2.70 0.73
CA TYR A 83 -10.18 -4.07 1.17
C TYR A 83 -9.92 -4.24 2.67
N ALA A 84 -8.73 -3.84 3.16
CA ALA A 84 -8.36 -3.97 4.56
C ALA A 84 -9.29 -3.15 5.48
N SER A 85 -9.70 -1.96 5.05
CA SER A 85 -10.64 -1.13 5.82
C SER A 85 -11.99 -1.82 5.99
N LEU A 86 -12.57 -2.35 4.93
CA LEU A 86 -13.85 -3.08 4.99
C LEU A 86 -13.74 -4.35 5.82
N MET A 87 -12.65 -5.10 5.68
CA MET A 87 -12.41 -6.30 6.48
C MET A 87 -12.22 -5.98 7.96
N SER A 88 -11.55 -4.87 8.28
CA SER A 88 -11.40 -4.40 9.66
C SER A 88 -12.74 -4.03 10.29
N VAL A 89 -13.60 -3.32 9.55
CA VAL A 89 -14.97 -3.00 10.01
C VAL A 89 -15.78 -4.27 10.23
N ALA A 90 -15.75 -5.21 9.28
CA ALA A 90 -16.46 -6.48 9.42
C ALA A 90 -15.97 -7.29 10.63
N ALA A 91 -14.66 -7.35 10.85
CA ALA A 91 -14.07 -8.02 12.01
C ALA A 91 -14.47 -7.34 13.34
N ALA A 92 -14.48 -6.01 13.36
CA ALA A 92 -14.89 -5.25 14.53
C ALA A 92 -16.37 -5.45 14.88
N ILE A 93 -17.27 -5.43 13.88
CA ILE A 93 -18.70 -5.71 14.07
C ILE A 93 -18.88 -7.14 14.59
N LYS A 94 -18.19 -8.11 14.00
CA LYS A 94 -18.24 -9.51 14.45
C LYS A 94 -17.77 -9.67 15.90
N LYS A 95 -16.68 -8.99 16.28
CA LYS A 95 -16.15 -9.00 17.65
C LYS A 95 -17.10 -8.34 18.64
N ALA A 96 -17.68 -7.19 18.28
CA ALA A 96 -18.63 -6.47 19.11
C ALA A 96 -20.01 -7.13 19.22
N GLY A 97 -20.37 -8.01 18.29
CA GLY A 97 -21.71 -8.57 18.13
C GLY A 97 -22.79 -7.51 17.83
N SER A 98 -22.38 -6.33 17.35
CA SER A 98 -23.25 -5.17 17.17
C SER A 98 -22.70 -4.19 16.15
N THR A 99 -23.57 -3.46 15.49
CA THR A 99 -23.25 -2.30 14.63
C THR A 99 -23.29 -0.98 15.43
N ASP A 100 -23.61 -1.02 16.71
CA ASP A 100 -23.61 0.15 17.59
C ASP A 100 -22.19 0.72 17.78
N THR A 101 -22.05 2.02 17.56
CA THR A 101 -20.75 2.69 17.55
C THR A 101 -19.98 2.57 18.85
N GLU A 102 -20.68 2.67 19.99
CA GLU A 102 -20.02 2.63 21.32
C GLU A 102 -19.56 1.20 21.66
N LYS A 103 -20.36 0.20 21.34
CA LYS A 103 -19.95 -1.20 21.48
C LYS A 103 -18.79 -1.54 20.56
N TRP A 104 -18.80 -1.01 19.36
CA TRP A 104 -17.72 -1.16 18.40
C TRP A 104 -16.42 -0.52 18.90
N ARG A 105 -16.46 0.72 19.40
CA ARG A 105 -15.31 1.41 20.00
C ARG A 105 -14.74 0.65 21.18
N ALA A 106 -15.57 0.19 22.09
CA ALA A 106 -15.14 -0.61 23.25
C ALA A 106 -14.41 -1.90 22.80
N SER A 107 -14.84 -2.53 21.72
CA SER A 107 -14.21 -3.73 21.19
C SER A 107 -12.82 -3.47 20.58
N GLN A 108 -12.51 -2.24 20.15
CA GLN A 108 -11.22 -1.85 19.55
C GLN A 108 -10.12 -1.64 20.61
N SER A 109 -10.45 -1.28 21.83
CA SER A 109 -9.48 -1.00 22.90
C SER A 109 -8.61 -2.21 23.31
N THR A 110 -8.93 -3.39 22.79
CA THR A 110 -8.21 -4.65 23.04
C THR A 110 -7.23 -5.05 21.90
N PHE A 111 -7.04 -4.20 20.88
CA PHE A 111 -5.97 -4.35 19.90
C PHE A 111 -4.68 -3.65 20.40
N ARG A 112 -4.10 -4.17 21.47
CA ARG A 112 -2.72 -3.87 21.88
C ARG A 112 -1.87 -5.11 21.71
#